data_49fa8cf86f298bc5d0bc496c8d6ef96e
#
_entry.id   49fa8cf86f298bc5d0bc496c8d6ef96e
#
_cell.length_a   1.000
_cell.length_b   1.000
_cell.length_c   1.000
_cell.angle_alpha   90.00
_cell.angle_beta   90.00
_cell.angle_gamma   90.00
#
_symmetry.space_group_name_H-M   'P 1'
#
loop_
_entity.id
_entity.type
_entity.pdbx_description
1 polymer ?
#
loop_
_entity_poly.entity_id
_entity_poly.type
_entity_poly.pdbx_seq_one_letter_code
_entity_poly.pdbx_strand_id
1 'polypeptide(L)'
;MDQEAGSRRLTESHRLLTEGGARIERQRTIIARLERLGIDSAKQRALLTRMLKAQDEEAQRAAELLDKFQTNPGSDQPLIAPPIEE
;
A
#
# COMPACT_ATOMS: atom_id res chain seq x y z
N MET A 1 21.63 2.35 -12.22
CA MET A 1 20.69 3.23 -12.64
C MET A 1 19.34 2.73 -12.40
N ASP A 2 18.95 1.61 -12.97
CA ASP A 2 17.61 1.14 -12.78
C ASP A 2 17.32 0.81 -11.34
N GLN A 3 18.31 0.35 -10.63
CA GLN A 3 18.13 0.03 -9.25
C GLN A 3 17.82 1.25 -8.42
N GLU A 4 18.48 2.34 -8.74
CA GLU A 4 18.25 3.57 -8.02
C GLU A 4 16.85 4.12 -8.28
N ALA A 5 16.41 4.06 -9.54
CA ALA A 5 15.08 4.52 -9.87
C ALA A 5 14.03 3.65 -9.20
N GLY A 6 14.23 2.33 -9.19
CA GLY A 6 13.30 1.44 -8.53
C GLY A 6 13.25 1.65 -7.03
N SER A 7 14.41 1.93 -6.44
CA SER A 7 14.47 2.21 -5.02
C SER A 7 13.69 3.46 -4.66
N ARG A 8 13.79 4.50 -5.49
CA ARG A 8 13.03 5.71 -5.26
C ARG A 8 11.54 5.46 -5.39
N ARG A 9 11.14 4.64 -6.35
CA ARG A 9 9.73 4.30 -6.50
C ARG A 9 9.19 3.56 -5.30
N LEU A 10 9.98 2.63 -4.76
CA LEU A 10 9.56 1.93 -3.57
C LEU A 10 9.43 2.85 -2.38
N THR A 11 10.38 3.77 -2.22
CA THR A 11 10.31 4.75 -1.15
C THR A 11 9.08 5.62 -1.29
N GLU A 12 8.79 6.05 -2.51
CA GLU A 12 7.62 6.87 -2.75
C GLU A 12 6.33 6.10 -2.49
N SER A 13 6.26 4.84 -2.94
CA SER A 13 5.10 4.03 -2.67
C SER A 13 4.90 3.83 -1.18
N HIS A 14 5.98 3.61 -0.46
CA HIS A 14 5.90 3.44 0.98
C HIS A 14 5.37 4.70 1.65
N ARG A 15 5.86 5.85 1.21
CA ARG A 15 5.40 7.12 1.75
C ARG A 15 3.90 7.32 1.47
N LEU A 16 3.48 7.01 0.24
CA LEU A 16 2.08 7.16 -0.13
C LEU A 16 1.19 6.22 0.68
N LEU A 17 1.67 5.01 0.93
CA LEU A 17 0.90 4.07 1.74
C LEU A 17 0.77 4.55 3.18
N THR A 18 1.84 5.09 3.72
CA THR A 18 1.82 5.60 5.09
C THR A 18 0.85 6.77 5.21
N GLU A 19 0.93 7.72 4.27
CA GLU A 19 0.05 8.87 4.29
C GLU A 19 -1.40 8.47 4.03
N GLY A 20 -1.60 7.52 3.12
CA GLY A 20 -2.93 7.02 2.83
C GLY A 20 -3.55 6.34 4.03
N GLY A 21 -2.74 5.58 4.76
CA GLY A 21 -3.23 4.94 5.97
C GLY A 21 -3.68 5.93 7.01
N ALA A 22 -2.91 7.00 7.19
CA ALA A 22 -3.27 8.03 8.14
C ALA A 22 -4.57 8.73 7.75
N ARG A 23 -4.74 8.99 6.44
CA ARG A 23 -5.98 9.61 5.97
C ARG A 23 -7.17 8.68 6.16
N ILE A 24 -6.98 7.39 5.94
CA ILE A 24 -8.04 6.42 6.15
C ILE A 24 -8.47 6.41 7.61
N GLU A 25 -7.51 6.44 8.51
CA GLU A 25 -7.86 6.44 9.94
C GLU A 25 -8.61 7.70 10.34
N ARG A 26 -8.21 8.85 9.81
CA ARG A 26 -8.94 10.08 10.08
C ARG A 26 -10.35 10.00 9.53
N GLN A 27 -10.52 9.41 8.36
CA GLN A 27 -11.83 9.29 7.75
C GLN A 27 -12.73 8.38 8.58
N ARG A 28 -12.18 7.28 9.11
CA ARG A 28 -12.95 6.40 9.97
C ARG A 28 -13.40 7.13 11.23
N THR A 29 -12.54 7.97 11.78
CA THR A 29 -12.90 8.74 12.97
C THR A 29 -14.04 9.70 12.67
N ILE A 30 -13.99 10.35 11.51
CA ILE A 30 -15.05 11.27 11.11
C ILE A 30 -16.37 10.52 10.99
N ILE A 31 -16.35 9.37 10.34
CA ILE A 31 -17.56 8.58 10.16
C ILE A 31 -18.14 8.16 11.52
N ALA A 32 -17.27 7.69 12.41
CA ALA A 32 -17.72 7.26 13.73
C ALA A 32 -18.37 8.41 14.48
N ARG A 33 -17.79 9.61 14.36
CA ARG A 33 -18.36 10.78 15.03
C ARG A 33 -19.72 11.13 14.46
N LEU A 34 -19.85 11.15 13.14
CA LEU A 34 -21.12 11.45 12.50
C LEU A 34 -22.18 10.46 12.93
N GLU A 35 -21.84 9.20 12.96
CA GLU A 35 -22.80 8.17 13.34
C GLU A 35 -23.22 8.31 14.78
N ARG A 36 -22.28 8.65 15.65
CA ARG A 36 -22.62 8.88 17.05
C ARG A 36 -23.58 10.04 17.23
N LEU A 37 -23.45 11.04 16.37
CA LEU A 37 -24.32 12.20 16.42
C LEU A 37 -25.62 12.00 15.65
N GLY A 38 -25.83 10.84 15.05
CA GLY A 38 -27.02 10.61 14.27
C GLY A 38 -27.05 11.33 12.94
N ILE A 39 -25.88 11.73 12.44
CA ILE A 39 -25.80 12.45 11.17
C ILE A 39 -25.49 11.46 10.06
N ASP A 40 -26.10 11.66 8.91
CA ASP A 40 -25.90 10.79 7.77
C ASP A 40 -24.44 10.81 7.33
N SER A 41 -23.84 9.64 7.22
CA SER A 41 -22.44 9.52 6.85
C SER A 41 -22.23 8.86 5.48
N ALA A 42 -23.26 8.82 4.66
CA ALA A 42 -23.19 8.09 3.40
C ALA A 42 -22.06 8.62 2.49
N LYS A 43 -21.94 9.94 2.38
CA LYS A 43 -20.88 10.51 1.56
C LYS A 43 -19.51 10.20 2.12
N GLN A 44 -19.40 10.22 3.43
CA GLN A 44 -18.12 9.94 4.07
C GLN A 44 -17.72 8.48 3.90
N ARG A 45 -18.69 7.58 3.95
CA ARG A 45 -18.41 6.17 3.71
C ARG A 45 -18.02 5.91 2.27
N ALA A 46 -18.66 6.60 1.32
CA ALA A 46 -18.30 6.45 -0.08
C ALA A 46 -16.86 6.92 -0.31
N LEU A 47 -16.48 8.00 0.34
CA LEU A 47 -15.10 8.49 0.24
C LEU A 47 -14.14 7.47 0.83
N LEU A 48 -14.47 6.89 1.98
CA LEU A 48 -13.63 5.88 2.58
C LEU A 48 -13.44 4.69 1.65
N THR A 49 -14.50 4.26 1.00
CA THR A 49 -14.40 3.15 0.05
C THR A 49 -13.41 3.46 -1.06
N ARG A 50 -13.46 4.68 -1.58
CA ARG A 50 -12.51 5.07 -2.63
C ARG A 50 -11.08 5.14 -2.09
N MET A 51 -10.93 5.62 -0.86
CA MET A 51 -9.61 5.69 -0.25
C MET A 51 -9.02 4.29 -0.04
N LEU A 52 -9.85 3.35 0.39
CA LEU A 52 -9.39 1.99 0.59
C LEU A 52 -9.00 1.34 -0.73
N LYS A 53 -9.75 1.61 -1.78
CA LYS A 53 -9.42 1.07 -3.09
C LYS A 53 -8.10 1.63 -3.60
N ALA A 54 -7.91 2.93 -3.44
CA ALA A 54 -6.66 3.56 -3.88
C ALA A 54 -5.48 3.01 -3.08
N GLN A 55 -5.69 2.78 -1.78
CA GLN A 55 -4.65 2.24 -0.94
C GLN A 55 -4.28 0.82 -1.39
N ASP A 56 -5.28 0.02 -1.71
CA ASP A 56 -5.04 -1.33 -2.17
C ASP A 56 -4.27 -1.34 -3.48
N GLU A 57 -4.63 -0.44 -4.39
CA GLU A 57 -3.94 -0.35 -5.66
C GLU A 57 -2.49 0.08 -5.48
N GLU A 58 -2.25 0.99 -4.57
CA GLU A 58 -0.89 1.41 -4.31
C GLU A 58 -0.08 0.29 -3.68
N ALA A 59 -0.70 -0.48 -2.78
CA ALA A 59 -0.03 -1.61 -2.16
C ALA A 59 0.32 -2.65 -3.20
N GLN A 60 -0.54 -2.86 -4.18
CA GLN A 60 -0.25 -3.81 -5.26
C GLN A 60 0.91 -3.33 -6.11
N ARG A 61 0.96 -2.03 -6.40
CA ARG A 61 2.07 -1.49 -7.18
C ARG A 61 3.38 -1.63 -6.43
N ALA A 62 3.35 -1.39 -5.12
CA ALA A 62 4.55 -1.55 -4.31
C ALA A 62 5.01 -3.00 -4.29
N ALA A 63 4.05 -3.92 -4.19
CA ALA A 63 4.39 -5.34 -4.20
C ALA A 63 5.02 -5.75 -5.53
N GLU A 64 4.50 -5.21 -6.62
CA GLU A 64 5.06 -5.52 -7.93
C GLU A 64 6.47 -4.98 -8.09
N LEU A 65 6.70 -3.77 -7.57
CA LEU A 65 8.05 -3.21 -7.62
C LEU A 65 9.01 -4.04 -6.80
N LEU A 66 8.59 -4.45 -5.63
CA LEU A 66 9.43 -5.25 -4.78
C LEU A 66 9.72 -6.59 -5.42
N ASP A 67 8.73 -7.17 -6.06
CA ASP A 67 8.92 -8.42 -6.75
C ASP A 67 9.94 -8.28 -7.88
N LYS A 68 9.88 -7.20 -8.62
CA LYS A 68 10.86 -6.96 -9.67
C LYS A 68 12.27 -6.84 -9.11
N PHE A 69 12.41 -6.21 -7.97
CA PHE A 69 13.70 -6.14 -7.33
C PHE A 69 14.22 -7.53 -6.99
N GLN A 70 13.36 -8.35 -6.45
CA GLN A 70 13.77 -9.65 -5.97
C GLN A 70 13.98 -10.65 -7.08
N THR A 71 13.32 -10.43 -8.20
CA THR A 71 13.48 -11.34 -9.33
C THR A 71 14.42 -10.79 -10.35
N ASN A 72 15.25 -9.86 -9.97
CA ASN A 72 16.22 -9.31 -10.86
C ASN A 72 17.03 -10.40 -11.47
N PRO A 73 17.41 -10.27 -12.72
CA PRO A 73 18.14 -11.34 -13.40
C PRO A 73 19.32 -11.84 -12.64
N GLY A 74 19.97 -10.99 -11.96
CA GLY A 74 21.15 -11.45 -11.26
C GLY A 74 20.82 -12.35 -10.12
N SER A 75 19.58 -12.33 -9.69
CA SER A 75 19.30 -13.05 -8.50
C SER A 75 18.44 -14.22 -8.72
N ASP A 76 18.43 -14.69 -9.87
CA ASP A 76 17.57 -15.76 -10.06
C ASP A 76 18.05 -16.94 -9.38
N GLN A 77 18.98 -16.90 -8.66
CA GLN A 77 19.29 -17.93 -8.02
C GLN A 77 18.49 -18.14 -7.05
N PRO A 78 18.16 -18.78 -6.96
CA PRO A 78 17.18 -19.06 -6.23
C PRO A 78 17.45 -19.09 -4.96
N LEU A 79 17.87 -18.72 -4.76
CA LEU A 79 17.91 -18.61 -3.67
C LEU A 79 17.06 -19.04 -2.96
N ILE A 80 16.65 -19.14 -3.25
CA ILE A 80 15.82 -19.42 -2.63
C ILE A 80 15.72 -20.47 -2.08
N ALA A 81 16.11 -20.94 -2.25
CA ALA A 81 15.84 -21.78 -1.71
C ALA A 81 15.98 -22.27 -0.79
N PRO A 82 16.13 -22.23 -0.69
CA PRO A 82 16.14 -22.72 0.00
C PRO A 82 16.04 -23.47 0.75
N PRO A 83 16.13 -23.40 0.80
CA PRO A 83 16.13 -23.96 1.43
C PRO A 83 15.89 -24.89 2.02
N ILE A 84 15.86 -24.94 1.98
CA ILE A 84 15.56 -25.63 2.53
C ILE A 84 15.80 -26.67 2.77
N GLU A 85 16.24 -26.85 2.49
CA GLU A 85 16.46 -27.67 2.72
C GLU A 85 16.67 -28.31 3.35
N GLU A 86 16.81 -28.43 3.40
CA GLU A 86 17.06 -28.98 4.02
C GLU A 86 17.19 -29.37 4.45
#